data_d81127a9cc558db8cc05c73d1ab6273b
#
_entry.id   d81127a9cc558db8cc05c73d1ab6273b
#
_cell.length_a   1.000
_cell.length_b   1.000
_cell.length_c   1.000
_cell.angle_alpha   90.00
_cell.angle_beta   90.00
_cell.angle_gamma   90.00
#
_symmetry.space_group_name_H-M   'P 1'
#
loop_
_entity.id
_entity.type
_entity.pdbx_description
1 polymer ?
#
loop_
_entity_poly.entity_id
_entity_poly.type
_entity_poly.pdbx_seq_one_letter_code
_entity_poly.pdbx_strand_id
1 'polypeptide(L)'
;MKKWIIAAALATLTINAQAAEKIRFAASATYPPFETLDRENNLVGFDIDLAKALCQQMKAECTFTNNAFDSLIPSLKFRRYDAVISGMDITAERSKQVDFTQPYYANSAIVIAQKGKFSSFSDLKDKRIGVENGTTHQKFLQDKHPEVKVVAYDSYQN
;
A
#
# COMPACT_ATOMS: atom_id res chain seq x y z
N MET A 1 -60.93 -23.90 43.44
CA MET A 1 -60.56 -22.83 42.49
C MET A 1 -59.02 -22.84 42.33
N LYS A 2 -58.53 -23.51 41.33
CA LYS A 2 -57.05 -23.61 41.03
C LYS A 2 -56.63 -22.49 40.11
N LYS A 3 -55.80 -21.58 40.62
CA LYS A 3 -55.18 -20.48 39.79
C LYS A 3 -53.97 -21.06 39.07
N TRP A 4 -54.07 -21.13 37.76
CA TRP A 4 -52.95 -21.48 36.87
C TRP A 4 -52.13 -20.23 36.61
N ILE A 5 -50.89 -20.17 37.08
CA ILE A 5 -49.92 -19.11 36.76
C ILE A 5 -49.14 -19.62 35.55
N ILE A 6 -49.40 -19.03 34.37
CA ILE A 6 -48.62 -19.26 33.16
C ILE A 6 -47.41 -18.32 33.24
N ALA A 7 -46.23 -18.85 33.57
CA ALA A 7 -44.98 -18.13 33.46
C ALA A 7 -44.53 -18.16 31.98
N ALA A 8 -44.70 -17.05 31.26
CA ALA A 8 -44.18 -16.87 29.93
C ALA A 8 -42.65 -16.55 30.05
N ALA A 9 -41.81 -17.54 29.74
CA ALA A 9 -40.39 -17.34 29.61
C ALA A 9 -40.10 -16.59 28.29
N LEU A 10 -39.86 -15.28 28.34
CA LEU A 10 -39.31 -14.51 27.24
C LEU A 10 -37.84 -14.92 27.09
N ALA A 11 -37.55 -15.80 26.14
CA ALA A 11 -36.19 -16.05 25.67
C ALA A 11 -35.76 -14.83 24.84
N THR A 12 -35.02 -13.90 25.45
CA THR A 12 -34.34 -12.81 24.74
C THR A 12 -33.18 -13.40 23.95
N LEU A 13 -33.39 -13.64 22.65
CA LEU A 13 -32.31 -13.87 21.71
C LEU A 13 -31.49 -12.57 21.62
N THR A 14 -30.39 -12.51 22.36
CA THR A 14 -29.35 -11.48 22.13
C THR A 14 -28.67 -11.79 20.82
N ILE A 15 -29.11 -11.15 19.73
CA ILE A 15 -28.40 -11.13 18.47
C ILE A 15 -27.14 -10.31 18.75
N ASN A 16 -26.01 -11.00 18.96
CA ASN A 16 -24.72 -10.33 18.93
C ASN A 16 -24.48 -9.82 17.50
N ALA A 17 -24.91 -8.61 17.21
CA ALA A 17 -24.51 -7.89 16.01
C ALA A 17 -23.01 -7.57 16.18
N GLN A 18 -22.16 -8.46 15.68
CA GLN A 18 -20.73 -8.18 15.60
C GLN A 18 -20.56 -7.09 14.55
N ALA A 19 -20.23 -5.87 14.99
CA ALA A 19 -19.93 -4.79 14.06
C ALA A 19 -18.77 -5.24 13.15
N ALA A 20 -18.91 -5.04 11.85
CA ALA A 20 -17.83 -5.36 10.93
C ALA A 20 -16.57 -4.59 11.34
N GLU A 21 -15.43 -5.28 11.31
CA GLU A 21 -14.15 -4.65 11.57
C GLU A 21 -13.90 -3.56 10.52
N LYS A 22 -13.42 -2.39 10.96
CA LYS A 22 -13.09 -1.29 10.04
C LYS A 22 -11.60 -1.25 9.84
N ILE A 23 -11.17 -1.32 8.57
CA ILE A 23 -9.74 -1.27 8.19
C ILE A 23 -9.52 -0.09 7.23
N ARG A 24 -8.62 0.80 7.61
CA ARG A 24 -8.23 1.95 6.79
C ARG A 24 -6.93 1.60 6.07
N PHE A 25 -7.00 1.52 4.75
CA PHE A 25 -5.83 1.31 3.89
C PHE A 25 -5.29 2.63 3.36
N ALA A 26 -3.96 2.71 3.21
CA ALA A 26 -3.28 3.72 2.42
C ALA A 26 -2.51 3.09 1.27
N ALA A 27 -2.48 3.79 0.13
CA ALA A 27 -1.70 3.46 -1.05
C ALA A 27 -1.15 4.74 -1.69
N SER A 28 -0.14 4.63 -2.54
CA SER A 28 0.38 5.75 -3.34
C SER A 28 -0.03 5.56 -4.80
N ALA A 29 -0.99 6.35 -5.27
CA ALA A 29 -1.62 6.19 -6.59
C ALA A 29 -0.72 6.65 -7.76
N THR A 30 0.55 6.23 -7.75
CA THR A 30 1.58 6.65 -8.70
C THR A 30 2.15 5.50 -9.53
N TYR A 31 1.68 4.25 -9.30
CA TYR A 31 2.32 3.04 -9.79
C TYR A 31 1.36 2.11 -10.57
N PRO A 32 0.80 2.53 -11.72
CA PRO A 32 -0.03 1.66 -12.54
C PRO A 32 0.81 0.47 -13.09
N PRO A 33 0.26 -0.75 -13.19
CA PRO A 33 -1.15 -1.11 -12.98
C PRO A 33 -1.51 -1.49 -11.54
N PHE A 34 -0.60 -1.32 -10.57
CA PHE A 34 -0.81 -1.71 -9.17
C PHE A 34 -1.77 -0.76 -8.46
N GLU A 35 -1.48 0.54 -8.48
CA GLU A 35 -2.36 1.57 -7.93
C GLU A 35 -2.26 2.88 -8.73
N THR A 36 -3.42 3.44 -9.02
CA THR A 36 -3.57 4.74 -9.70
C THR A 36 -4.92 5.36 -9.34
N LEU A 37 -5.14 6.59 -9.77
CA LEU A 37 -6.46 7.21 -9.71
C LEU A 37 -7.18 7.06 -11.05
N ASP A 38 -8.46 6.75 -11.00
CA ASP A 38 -9.35 6.82 -12.17
C ASP A 38 -9.77 8.27 -12.47
N ARG A 39 -10.65 8.44 -13.45
CA ARG A 39 -11.12 9.78 -13.85
C ARG A 39 -11.99 10.47 -12.80
N GLU A 40 -12.58 9.69 -11.89
CA GLU A 40 -13.39 10.13 -10.76
C GLU A 40 -12.56 10.31 -9.48
N ASN A 41 -11.21 10.19 -9.56
CA ASN A 41 -10.28 10.23 -8.43
C ASN A 41 -10.44 9.07 -7.42
N ASN A 42 -10.98 7.94 -7.82
CA ASN A 42 -10.97 6.74 -7.00
C ASN A 42 -9.66 5.98 -7.15
N LEU A 43 -9.20 5.38 -6.06
CA LEU A 43 -8.08 4.44 -6.10
C LEU A 43 -8.50 3.15 -6.79
N VAL A 44 -7.76 2.76 -7.82
CA VAL A 44 -7.96 1.55 -8.63
C VAL A 44 -6.64 0.87 -8.93
N GLY A 45 -6.70 -0.40 -9.34
CA GLY A 45 -5.54 -1.20 -9.73
C GLY A 45 -5.42 -2.50 -8.93
N PHE A 46 -4.42 -3.30 -9.27
CA PHE A 46 -4.22 -4.65 -8.72
C PHE A 46 -4.18 -4.66 -7.19
N ASP A 47 -3.41 -3.77 -6.57
CA ASP A 47 -3.26 -3.68 -5.11
C ASP A 47 -4.60 -3.34 -4.44
N ILE A 48 -5.35 -2.42 -5.05
CA ILE A 48 -6.65 -2.01 -4.54
C ILE A 48 -7.67 -3.14 -4.64
N ASP A 49 -7.67 -3.88 -5.74
CA ASP A 49 -8.57 -5.01 -5.95
C ASP A 49 -8.21 -6.17 -4.99
N LEU A 50 -6.90 -6.43 -4.78
CA LEU A 50 -6.43 -7.40 -3.80
C LEU A 50 -6.89 -7.01 -2.38
N ALA A 51 -6.70 -5.76 -1.98
CA ALA A 51 -7.15 -5.29 -0.66
C ALA A 51 -8.67 -5.40 -0.50
N LYS A 52 -9.46 -5.06 -1.53
CA LYS A 52 -10.93 -5.24 -1.51
C LYS A 52 -11.32 -6.71 -1.33
N ALA A 53 -10.63 -7.62 -2.03
CA ALA A 53 -10.89 -9.07 -1.90
C ALA A 53 -10.54 -9.58 -0.50
N LEU A 54 -9.44 -9.11 0.11
CA LEU A 54 -9.07 -9.42 1.49
C LEU A 54 -10.14 -8.90 2.48
N CYS A 55 -10.60 -7.67 2.31
CA CYS A 55 -11.66 -7.08 3.14
C CYS A 55 -12.96 -7.90 3.06
N GLN A 56 -13.34 -8.32 1.86
CA GLN A 56 -14.51 -9.17 1.65
C GLN A 56 -14.35 -10.52 2.36
N GLN A 57 -13.19 -11.16 2.26
CA GLN A 57 -12.92 -12.43 2.93
C GLN A 57 -12.94 -12.30 4.46
N MET A 58 -12.42 -11.20 5.00
CA MET A 58 -12.42 -10.88 6.44
C MET A 58 -13.79 -10.38 6.93
N LYS A 59 -14.75 -10.11 6.03
CA LYS A 59 -16.02 -9.44 6.34
C LYS A 59 -15.82 -8.08 7.02
N ALA A 60 -14.77 -7.37 6.62
CA ALA A 60 -14.40 -6.06 7.13
C ALA A 60 -14.93 -4.94 6.22
N GLU A 61 -15.22 -3.79 6.82
CA GLU A 61 -15.49 -2.53 6.11
C GLU A 61 -14.17 -1.80 5.87
N CYS A 62 -13.77 -1.64 4.61
CA CYS A 62 -12.47 -1.05 4.28
C CYS A 62 -12.62 0.30 3.59
N THR A 63 -11.73 1.22 3.93
CA THR A 63 -11.57 2.51 3.27
C THR A 63 -10.16 2.64 2.70
N PHE A 64 -10.02 3.44 1.64
CA PHE A 64 -8.76 3.60 0.92
C PHE A 64 -8.42 5.09 0.81
N THR A 65 -7.17 5.43 1.10
CA THR A 65 -6.68 6.81 1.05
C THR A 65 -5.41 6.88 0.22
N ASN A 66 -5.34 7.82 -0.71
CA ASN A 66 -4.12 8.12 -1.46
C ASN A 66 -3.17 8.98 -0.61
N ASN A 67 -1.88 8.60 -0.60
CA ASN A 67 -0.85 9.36 0.11
C ASN A 67 0.51 9.22 -0.63
N ALA A 68 1.45 10.14 -0.40
CA ALA A 68 2.79 10.04 -0.95
C ALA A 68 3.51 8.80 -0.42
N PHE A 69 4.27 8.10 -1.27
CA PHE A 69 4.90 6.82 -0.95
C PHE A 69 5.81 6.88 0.28
N ASP A 70 6.65 7.91 0.37
CA ASP A 70 7.58 8.12 1.48
C ASP A 70 6.89 8.38 2.83
N SER A 71 5.64 8.83 2.80
CA SER A 71 4.85 9.10 4.01
C SER A 71 3.99 7.92 4.49
N LEU A 72 3.92 6.80 3.72
CA LEU A 72 3.08 5.66 4.06
C LEU A 72 3.48 5.01 5.40
N ILE A 73 4.76 4.61 5.56
CA ILE A 73 5.25 4.00 6.81
C ILE A 73 5.14 4.97 8.00
N PRO A 74 5.61 6.24 7.92
CA PRO A 74 5.39 7.21 8.99
C PRO A 74 3.93 7.33 9.42
N SER A 75 3.01 7.46 8.46
CA SER A 75 1.58 7.59 8.74
C SER A 75 0.97 6.34 9.37
N LEU A 76 1.40 5.14 8.96
CA LEU A 76 1.03 3.87 9.59
C LEU A 76 1.48 3.83 11.06
N LYS A 77 2.72 4.20 11.35
CA LYS A 77 3.25 4.29 12.74
C LYS A 77 2.48 5.27 13.60
N PHE A 78 2.00 6.37 13.03
CA PHE A 78 1.13 7.33 13.73
C PHE A 78 -0.35 6.91 13.75
N ARG A 79 -0.68 5.66 13.34
CA ARG A 79 -2.03 5.10 13.33
C ARG A 79 -3.05 5.92 12.53
N ARG A 80 -2.58 6.63 11.51
CA ARG A 80 -3.49 7.32 10.57
C ARG A 80 -4.24 6.31 9.71
N TYR A 81 -3.61 5.15 9.46
CA TYR A 81 -4.13 3.99 8.74
C TYR A 81 -3.87 2.73 9.57
N ASP A 82 -4.54 1.66 9.22
CA ASP A 82 -4.38 0.34 9.86
C ASP A 82 -3.51 -0.58 9.00
N ALA A 83 -3.49 -0.35 7.68
CA ALA A 83 -2.68 -1.09 6.74
C ALA A 83 -2.21 -0.21 5.56
N VAL A 84 -1.13 -0.64 4.91
CA VAL A 84 -0.61 -0.07 3.67
C VAL A 84 -0.57 -1.18 2.62
N ILE A 85 -1.02 -0.88 1.41
CA ILE A 85 -0.83 -1.72 0.22
C ILE A 85 -0.43 -0.80 -0.93
N SER A 86 0.80 -0.94 -1.44
CA SER A 86 1.35 0.00 -2.42
C SER A 86 2.63 -0.53 -3.08
N GLY A 87 2.62 -1.78 -3.55
CA GLY A 87 3.78 -2.40 -4.19
C GLY A 87 5.08 -2.29 -3.39
N MET A 88 4.97 -2.18 -2.06
CA MET A 88 6.09 -1.83 -1.19
C MET A 88 7.02 -3.02 -0.93
N ASP A 89 8.28 -2.91 -1.35
CA ASP A 89 9.30 -3.93 -1.11
C ASP A 89 9.53 -4.16 0.38
N ILE A 90 9.65 -5.44 0.77
CA ILE A 90 10.08 -5.86 2.10
C ILE A 90 11.59 -5.65 2.22
N THR A 91 12.03 -4.81 3.14
CA THR A 91 13.45 -4.60 3.44
C THR A 91 13.72 -4.72 4.93
N ALA A 92 14.96 -5.09 5.29
CA ALA A 92 15.36 -5.18 6.69
C ALA A 92 15.17 -3.84 7.46
N GLU A 93 15.33 -2.71 6.77
CA GLU A 93 15.14 -1.38 7.34
C GLU A 93 13.66 -1.10 7.63
N ARG A 94 12.77 -1.41 6.68
CA ARG A 94 11.32 -1.24 6.83
C ARG A 94 10.75 -2.22 7.86
N SER A 95 11.22 -3.48 7.87
CA SER A 95 10.77 -4.51 8.82
C SER A 95 11.15 -4.21 10.28
N LYS A 96 12.08 -3.29 10.53
CA LYS A 96 12.33 -2.77 11.88
C LYS A 96 11.28 -1.76 12.35
N GLN A 97 10.44 -1.28 11.45
CA GLN A 97 9.48 -0.20 11.73
C GLN A 97 8.05 -0.67 11.69
N VAL A 98 7.72 -1.62 10.81
CA VAL A 98 6.38 -2.17 10.57
C VAL A 98 6.48 -3.65 10.25
N ASP A 99 5.38 -4.38 10.47
CA ASP A 99 5.25 -5.77 10.05
C ASP A 99 4.79 -5.86 8.60
N PHE A 100 5.24 -6.91 7.92
CA PHE A 100 4.83 -7.22 6.54
C PHE A 100 4.10 -8.55 6.49
N THR A 101 3.19 -8.68 5.54
CA THR A 101 2.61 -9.97 5.13
C THR A 101 3.64 -10.81 4.36
N GLN A 102 3.27 -12.00 3.94
CA GLN A 102 4.00 -12.70 2.89
C GLN A 102 3.96 -11.88 1.59
N PRO A 103 5.04 -11.91 0.76
CA PRO A 103 5.04 -11.20 -0.51
C PRO A 103 3.97 -11.77 -1.45
N TYR A 104 3.19 -10.88 -2.06
CA TYR A 104 2.12 -11.26 -3.00
C TYR A 104 2.52 -11.05 -4.47
N TYR A 105 3.65 -10.38 -4.74
CA TYR A 105 4.17 -10.12 -6.07
C TYR A 105 5.70 -10.14 -6.07
N ALA A 106 6.31 -10.64 -7.15
CA ALA A 106 7.75 -10.56 -7.39
C ALA A 106 8.05 -9.41 -8.32
N ASN A 107 8.97 -8.53 -7.95
CA ASN A 107 9.32 -7.32 -8.69
C ASN A 107 10.81 -7.25 -9.00
N SER A 108 11.18 -6.48 -10.03
CA SER A 108 12.57 -6.15 -10.37
C SER A 108 12.68 -4.71 -10.85
N ALA A 109 13.79 -4.06 -10.52
CA ALA A 109 14.07 -2.70 -10.97
C ALA A 109 14.67 -2.68 -12.36
N ILE A 110 14.24 -1.73 -13.18
CA ILE A 110 14.85 -1.42 -14.49
C ILE A 110 15.09 0.07 -14.61
N VAL A 111 16.04 0.46 -15.44
CA VAL A 111 16.22 1.84 -15.87
C VAL A 111 15.64 2.00 -17.27
N ILE A 112 14.78 2.98 -17.44
CA ILE A 112 14.22 3.32 -18.76
C ILE A 112 14.85 4.61 -19.26
N ALA A 113 15.11 4.66 -20.55
CA ALA A 113 15.68 5.82 -21.20
C ALA A 113 15.24 5.87 -22.67
N GLN A 114 15.56 6.98 -23.34
CA GLN A 114 15.34 7.11 -24.78
C GLN A 114 16.10 6.01 -25.54
N LYS A 115 15.43 5.31 -26.44
CA LYS A 115 16.00 4.20 -27.23
C LYS A 115 17.33 4.60 -27.89
N GLY A 116 18.34 3.75 -27.71
CA GLY A 116 19.65 3.93 -28.31
C GLY A 116 20.56 4.99 -27.66
N LYS A 117 20.10 5.63 -26.57
CA LYS A 117 20.88 6.68 -25.88
C LYS A 117 21.91 6.13 -24.90
N PHE A 118 21.63 5.01 -24.27
CA PHE A 118 22.50 4.32 -23.30
C PHE A 118 22.48 2.83 -23.58
N SER A 119 23.62 2.17 -23.44
CA SER A 119 23.79 0.73 -23.68
C SER A 119 24.08 -0.03 -22.38
N SER A 120 24.59 0.68 -21.38
CA SER A 120 25.00 0.10 -20.10
C SER A 120 24.80 1.08 -18.95
N PHE A 121 24.90 0.61 -17.73
CA PHE A 121 24.82 1.44 -16.54
C PHE A 121 25.99 2.44 -16.44
N SER A 122 27.18 2.08 -16.97
CA SER A 122 28.35 2.96 -16.99
C SER A 122 28.16 4.23 -17.82
N ASP A 123 27.26 4.18 -18.84
CA ASP A 123 26.95 5.35 -19.67
C ASP A 123 26.14 6.41 -18.91
N LEU A 124 25.64 6.05 -17.73
CA LEU A 124 24.85 6.94 -16.88
C LEU A 124 25.68 7.80 -15.94
N LYS A 125 27.00 7.66 -15.96
CA LYS A 125 27.91 8.51 -15.17
C LYS A 125 27.59 10.00 -15.43
N ASP A 126 27.48 10.78 -14.34
CA ASP A 126 27.13 12.20 -14.31
C ASP A 126 25.72 12.53 -14.88
N LYS A 127 24.91 11.53 -15.24
CA LYS A 127 23.53 11.75 -15.71
C LYS A 127 22.57 11.87 -14.53
N ARG A 128 21.46 12.57 -14.79
CA ARG A 128 20.36 12.65 -13.84
C ARG A 128 19.43 11.45 -14.05
N ILE A 129 19.12 10.75 -12.95
CA ILE A 129 18.17 9.65 -12.93
C ILE A 129 17.03 10.03 -12.00
N GLY A 130 15.81 10.08 -12.54
CA GLY A 130 14.58 10.33 -11.79
C GLY A 130 14.15 9.05 -11.06
N VAL A 131 13.73 9.20 -9.82
CA VAL A 131 13.17 8.11 -8.98
C VAL A 131 12.06 8.68 -8.11
N GLU A 132 11.15 7.84 -7.67
CA GLU A 132 10.21 8.24 -6.64
C GLU A 132 10.89 8.24 -5.27
N ASN A 133 10.57 9.24 -4.47
CA ASN A 133 11.14 9.44 -3.14
C ASN A 133 10.76 8.30 -2.16
N GLY A 134 11.71 7.90 -1.31
CA GLY A 134 11.50 6.85 -0.31
C GLY A 134 11.51 5.42 -0.85
N THR A 135 11.80 5.22 -2.15
CA THR A 135 11.83 3.90 -2.79
C THR A 135 13.17 3.17 -2.62
N THR A 136 13.14 1.86 -2.79
CA THR A 136 14.35 1.02 -2.87
C THR A 136 15.21 1.38 -4.07
N HIS A 137 14.60 1.89 -5.16
CA HIS A 137 15.31 2.39 -6.34
C HIS A 137 16.17 3.61 -6.01
N GLN A 138 15.63 4.58 -5.27
CA GLN A 138 16.38 5.74 -4.79
C GLN A 138 17.59 5.30 -3.95
N LYS A 139 17.34 4.44 -2.96
CA LYS A 139 18.40 3.95 -2.07
C LYS A 139 19.47 3.17 -2.83
N PHE A 140 19.08 2.30 -3.75
CA PHE A 140 20.02 1.55 -4.59
C PHE A 140 20.95 2.45 -5.38
N LEU A 141 20.42 3.48 -6.03
CA LEU A 141 21.24 4.42 -6.79
C LEU A 141 22.18 5.21 -5.88
N GLN A 142 21.71 5.69 -4.73
CA GLN A 142 22.52 6.43 -3.77
C GLN A 142 23.67 5.58 -3.18
N ASP A 143 23.39 4.32 -2.85
CA ASP A 143 24.35 3.44 -2.18
C ASP A 143 25.34 2.78 -3.15
N LYS A 144 24.89 2.44 -4.36
CA LYS A 144 25.66 1.61 -5.31
C LYS A 144 26.16 2.37 -6.51
N HIS A 145 25.59 3.53 -6.79
CA HIS A 145 25.87 4.31 -7.99
C HIS A 145 26.06 5.80 -7.67
N PRO A 146 27.03 6.15 -6.80
CA PRO A 146 27.28 7.56 -6.43
C PRO A 146 27.74 8.42 -7.62
N GLU A 147 28.13 7.78 -8.75
CA GLU A 147 28.52 8.44 -9.98
C GLU A 147 27.32 9.02 -10.76
N VAL A 148 26.07 8.67 -10.41
CA VAL A 148 24.87 9.25 -11.03
C VAL A 148 24.26 10.34 -10.15
N LYS A 149 23.52 11.27 -10.77
CA LYS A 149 22.81 12.33 -10.05
C LYS A 149 21.36 11.90 -9.83
N VAL A 150 21.06 11.43 -8.64
CA VAL A 150 19.69 11.01 -8.26
C VAL A 150 18.81 12.24 -8.07
N VAL A 151 17.66 12.27 -8.75
CA VAL A 151 16.63 13.30 -8.62
C VAL A 151 15.35 12.62 -8.11
N ALA A 152 14.99 12.88 -6.85
CA ALA A 152 13.80 12.33 -6.26
C ALA A 152 12.56 13.17 -6.61
N TYR A 153 11.47 12.49 -6.93
CA TYR A 153 10.16 13.05 -7.23
C TYR A 153 9.12 12.45 -6.30
N ASP A 154 8.03 13.15 -6.09
CA ASP A 154 6.91 12.67 -5.25
C ASP A 154 6.07 11.60 -5.94
N SER A 155 6.29 11.40 -7.25
CA SER A 155 5.54 10.46 -8.07
C SER A 155 6.33 10.06 -9.31
N TYR A 156 6.15 8.83 -9.80
CA TYR A 156 6.62 8.39 -11.12
C TYR A 156 5.91 9.08 -12.30
N GLN A 157 4.84 9.81 -12.03
CA GLN A 157 4.06 10.53 -13.06
C GLN A 157 4.51 11.98 -13.27
N ASN A 158 5.53 12.44 -12.54
CA ASN A 158 6.08 13.80 -12.63
C ASN A 158 7.16 13.95 -13.69
#